data_81af5b543bcbf58d579d0e69db538cc5
#
_entry.id   81af5b543bcbf58d579d0e69db538cc5
#
_cell.length_a   1.000
_cell.length_b   1.000
_cell.length_c   1.000
_cell.angle_alpha   90.00
_cell.angle_beta   90.00
_cell.angle_gamma   90.00
#
_symmetry.space_group_name_H-M   'P 1'
#
loop_
_entity.id
_entity.type
_entity.pdbx_description
1 polymer ?
#
loop_
_entity_poly.entity_id
_entity_poly.type
_entity_poly.pdbx_seq_one_letter_code
_entity_poly.pdbx_strand_id
1 'polypeptide(L)'
;MTVEVHVVTEPTDEIIAAFGRLLPQLSRSAPPLDREALDRMLRHDANTVFVARMDGEIVGTLTLVMVPIPSGLRARIEDVVVDAGARGSGVGSALTLAAMRVAESANARTLDLTSRPERDSAGRLYERLGFRERDSRVYRLES
;
A
#
# COMPACT_ATOMS: atom_id res chain seq x y z
N MET A 1 3.36 -15.11 15.64
CA MET A 1 2.11 -14.40 15.34
C MET A 1 1.86 -14.41 13.84
N THR A 2 0.63 -14.72 13.46
CA THR A 2 0.27 -14.84 12.05
C THR A 2 -0.22 -13.50 11.51
N VAL A 3 0.26 -13.14 10.33
CA VAL A 3 -0.21 -11.96 9.61
C VAL A 3 -1.19 -12.41 8.53
N GLU A 4 -2.39 -11.86 8.55
CA GLU A 4 -3.41 -12.14 7.54
C GLU A 4 -3.65 -10.89 6.71
N VAL A 5 -3.66 -11.05 5.38
CA VAL A 5 -3.87 -9.94 4.45
C VAL A 5 -5.20 -10.13 3.74
N HIS A 6 -6.01 -9.08 3.71
CA HIS A 6 -7.33 -9.09 3.08
C HIS A 6 -7.48 -7.91 2.14
N VAL A 7 -8.26 -8.11 1.08
CA VAL A 7 -8.68 -7.02 0.21
C VAL A 7 -9.90 -6.34 0.85
N VAL A 8 -9.86 -5.02 0.92
CA VAL A 8 -10.96 -4.22 1.46
C VAL A 8 -11.92 -3.88 0.33
N THR A 9 -13.19 -4.23 0.50
CA THR A 9 -14.21 -3.95 -0.51
C THR A 9 -15.28 -2.98 -0.02
N GLU A 10 -15.42 -2.79 1.30
CA GLU A 10 -16.45 -1.95 1.88
C GLU A 10 -15.89 -1.04 2.97
N PRO A 11 -16.41 0.20 3.08
CA PRO A 11 -15.93 1.14 4.09
C PRO A 11 -16.61 0.90 5.46
N THR A 12 -16.28 -0.22 6.09
CA THR A 12 -16.83 -0.55 7.41
C THR A 12 -16.29 0.39 8.47
N ASP A 13 -16.97 0.45 9.62
CA ASP A 13 -16.53 1.26 10.75
C ASP A 13 -15.12 0.87 11.21
N GLU A 14 -14.82 -0.42 11.21
CA GLU A 14 -13.49 -0.92 11.56
C GLU A 14 -12.42 -0.39 10.61
N ILE A 15 -12.70 -0.42 9.30
CA ILE A 15 -11.76 0.07 8.29
C ILE A 15 -11.55 1.58 8.43
N ILE A 16 -12.63 2.33 8.62
CA ILE A 16 -12.53 3.78 8.81
C ILE A 16 -11.68 4.09 10.04
N ALA A 17 -11.92 3.40 11.15
CA ALA A 17 -11.15 3.59 12.38
C ALA A 17 -9.67 3.23 12.17
N ALA A 18 -9.41 2.14 11.45
CA ALA A 18 -8.03 1.72 11.16
C ALA A 18 -7.28 2.77 10.33
N PHE A 19 -7.91 3.29 9.28
CA PHE A 19 -7.28 4.35 8.48
C PHE A 19 -7.08 5.63 9.30
N GLY A 20 -7.98 5.93 10.24
CA GLY A 20 -7.81 7.06 11.15
C GLY A 20 -6.56 6.94 12.02
N ARG A 21 -6.15 5.71 12.36
CA ARG A 21 -4.92 5.46 13.10
C ARG A 21 -3.69 5.41 12.20
N LEU A 22 -3.81 4.82 11.02
CA LEU A 22 -2.67 4.53 10.17
C LEU A 22 -2.22 5.71 9.31
N LEU A 23 -3.16 6.44 8.70
CA LEU A 23 -2.80 7.52 7.78
C LEU A 23 -1.94 8.61 8.40
N PRO A 24 -2.19 9.06 9.65
CA PRO A 24 -1.29 10.05 10.27
C PRO A 24 0.14 9.57 10.42
N GLN A 25 0.38 8.27 10.46
CA GLN A 25 1.73 7.72 10.52
C GLN A 25 2.44 7.79 9.18
N LEU A 26 1.69 7.93 8.08
CA LEU A 26 2.22 8.08 6.74
C LEU A 26 2.42 9.56 6.38
N SER A 27 1.39 10.38 6.63
CA SER A 27 1.38 11.79 6.24
C SER A 27 0.58 12.59 7.26
N ARG A 28 1.23 13.61 7.85
CA ARG A 28 0.56 14.49 8.81
C ARG A 28 -0.37 15.48 8.12
N SER A 29 -0.16 15.72 6.84
CA SER A 29 -0.94 16.69 6.06
C SER A 29 -2.08 16.06 5.29
N ALA A 30 -2.19 14.73 5.30
CA ALA A 30 -3.28 14.05 4.60
C ALA A 30 -4.62 14.44 5.24
N PRO A 31 -5.64 14.80 4.47
CA PRO A 31 -6.95 15.11 5.03
C PRO A 31 -7.57 13.84 5.63
N PRO A 32 -8.44 13.97 6.64
CA PRO A 32 -9.16 12.83 7.18
C PRO A 32 -9.95 12.12 6.08
N LEU A 33 -9.95 10.79 6.12
CA LEU A 33 -10.65 9.96 5.14
C LEU A 33 -12.01 9.57 5.73
N ASP A 34 -13.08 10.21 5.26
CA ASP A 34 -14.43 9.86 5.70
C ASP A 34 -14.98 8.67 4.91
N ARG A 35 -16.15 8.18 5.33
CA ARG A 35 -16.77 7.01 4.71
C ARG A 35 -17.00 7.20 3.23
N GLU A 36 -17.50 8.36 2.83
CA GLU A 36 -17.82 8.64 1.43
C GLU A 36 -16.55 8.68 0.56
N ALA A 37 -15.50 9.34 1.03
CA ALA A 37 -14.23 9.39 0.32
C ALA A 37 -13.60 7.99 0.20
N LEU A 38 -13.65 7.21 1.28
CA LEU A 38 -13.14 5.84 1.29
C LEU A 38 -13.92 4.98 0.32
N ASP A 39 -15.26 5.09 0.32
CA ASP A 39 -16.10 4.31 -0.58
C ASP A 39 -15.78 4.59 -2.05
N ARG A 40 -15.62 5.87 -2.42
CA ARG A 40 -15.25 6.25 -3.79
C ARG A 40 -13.91 5.64 -4.19
N MET A 41 -12.94 5.68 -3.29
CA MET A 41 -11.61 5.12 -3.55
C MET A 41 -11.69 3.60 -3.73
N LEU A 42 -12.45 2.90 -2.88
CA LEU A 42 -12.58 1.45 -2.95
C LEU A 42 -13.33 0.99 -4.20
N ARG A 43 -14.25 1.80 -4.73
CA ARG A 43 -15.01 1.46 -5.93
C ARG A 43 -14.27 1.73 -7.22
N HIS A 44 -13.17 2.46 -7.16
CA HIS A 44 -12.40 2.76 -8.36
C HIS A 44 -11.68 1.51 -8.87
N ASP A 45 -11.90 1.18 -10.14
CA ASP A 45 -11.36 -0.05 -10.75
C ASP A 45 -9.84 -0.15 -10.70
N ALA A 46 -9.14 0.99 -10.69
CA ALA A 46 -7.69 1.01 -10.62
C ALA A 46 -7.14 0.55 -9.27
N ASN A 47 -7.93 0.66 -8.21
CA ASN A 47 -7.45 0.47 -6.84
C ASN A 47 -7.76 -0.92 -6.29
N THR A 48 -6.76 -1.52 -5.64
CA THR A 48 -6.94 -2.66 -4.75
C THR A 48 -6.33 -2.26 -3.41
N VAL A 49 -7.14 -2.20 -2.38
CA VAL A 49 -6.68 -1.81 -1.05
C VAL A 49 -6.57 -3.05 -0.17
N PHE A 50 -5.40 -3.25 0.39
CA PHE A 50 -5.13 -4.37 1.30
C PHE A 50 -5.01 -3.86 2.73
N VAL A 51 -5.48 -4.66 3.67
CA VAL A 51 -5.17 -4.47 5.09
C VAL A 51 -4.55 -5.74 5.63
N ALA A 52 -3.67 -5.58 6.61
CA ALA A 52 -3.03 -6.69 7.30
C ALA A 52 -3.51 -6.72 8.75
N ARG A 53 -3.85 -7.92 9.22
CA ARG A 53 -4.28 -8.15 10.60
C ARG A 53 -3.25 -8.99 11.33
N MET A 54 -3.04 -8.66 12.60
CA MET A 54 -2.32 -9.47 13.56
C MET A 54 -3.17 -9.56 14.82
N ASP A 55 -3.41 -10.78 15.28
CA ASP A 55 -4.24 -11.01 16.47
C ASP A 55 -5.60 -10.30 16.39
N GLY A 56 -6.19 -10.30 15.20
CA GLY A 56 -7.50 -9.69 14.95
C GLY A 56 -7.50 -8.20 14.72
N GLU A 57 -6.38 -7.52 14.93
CA GLU A 57 -6.27 -6.08 14.79
C GLU A 57 -5.67 -5.69 13.45
N ILE A 58 -6.20 -4.66 12.81
CA ILE A 58 -5.62 -4.11 11.58
C ILE A 58 -4.38 -3.30 11.95
N VAL A 59 -3.23 -3.74 11.44
CA VAL A 59 -1.92 -3.15 11.75
C VAL A 59 -1.17 -2.63 10.54
N GLY A 60 -1.76 -2.72 9.36
CA GLY A 60 -1.11 -2.20 8.17
C GLY A 60 -2.05 -2.10 6.99
N THR A 61 -1.65 -1.32 6.01
CA THR A 61 -2.39 -1.14 4.76
C THR A 61 -1.42 -0.89 3.61
N LEU A 62 -1.88 -1.21 2.41
CA LEU A 62 -1.17 -0.97 1.16
C LEU A 62 -2.19 -0.80 0.06
N THR A 63 -2.01 0.18 -0.82
CA THR A 63 -2.86 0.35 -1.99
C THR A 63 -2.08 -0.01 -3.24
N LEU A 64 -2.66 -0.88 -4.06
CA LEU A 64 -2.14 -1.23 -5.38
C LEU A 64 -2.96 -0.48 -6.41
N VAL A 65 -2.28 0.26 -7.29
CA VAL A 65 -2.95 1.06 -8.32
C VAL A 65 -2.55 0.51 -9.69
N MET A 66 -3.53 0.18 -10.51
CA MET A 66 -3.31 -0.23 -11.90
C MET A 66 -3.37 0.98 -12.81
N VAL A 67 -2.39 1.09 -13.71
CA VAL A 67 -2.22 2.25 -14.58
C VAL A 67 -2.16 1.76 -16.04
N PRO A 68 -3.28 1.78 -16.76
CA PRO A 68 -3.30 1.41 -18.18
C PRO A 68 -2.82 2.60 -19.02
N ILE A 69 -1.64 2.45 -19.62
CA ILE A 69 -1.00 3.50 -20.41
C ILE A 69 -0.50 2.90 -21.74
N PRO A 70 -0.10 3.73 -22.72
CA PRO A 70 0.30 3.21 -24.05
C PRO A 70 1.39 2.16 -24.02
N SER A 71 2.30 2.21 -23.03
CA SER A 71 3.37 1.22 -22.95
C SER A 71 2.93 -0.08 -22.26
N GLY A 72 1.65 -0.21 -21.92
CA GLY A 72 1.09 -1.41 -21.31
C GLY A 72 0.53 -1.14 -19.93
N LEU A 73 -0.06 -2.15 -19.33
CA LEU A 73 -0.57 -2.05 -17.97
C LEU A 73 0.59 -1.99 -17.00
N ARG A 74 0.63 -0.94 -16.21
CA ARG A 74 1.62 -0.74 -15.15
C ARG A 74 0.92 -0.82 -13.80
N ALA A 75 1.64 -1.19 -12.78
CA ALA A 75 1.11 -1.23 -11.41
C ALA A 75 2.02 -0.42 -10.50
N ARG A 76 1.42 0.21 -9.49
CA ARG A 76 2.15 0.98 -8.48
C ARG A 76 1.64 0.62 -7.09
N ILE A 77 2.57 0.55 -6.16
CA ILE A 77 2.25 0.42 -4.73
C ILE A 77 2.31 1.82 -4.14
N GLU A 78 1.23 2.19 -3.44
CA GLU A 78 1.09 3.49 -2.81
C GLU A 78 0.62 3.35 -1.37
N ASP A 79 0.92 4.37 -0.57
CA ASP A 79 0.39 4.51 0.79
C ASP A 79 0.57 3.25 1.66
N VAL A 80 1.80 2.73 1.68
CA VAL A 80 2.13 1.60 2.56
C VAL A 80 2.36 2.12 3.97
N VAL A 81 1.59 1.61 4.91
CA VAL A 81 1.74 1.96 6.33
C VAL A 81 1.72 0.69 7.15
N VAL A 82 2.69 0.55 8.03
CA VAL A 82 2.69 -0.48 9.07
C VAL A 82 2.67 0.26 10.41
N ASP A 83 1.69 -0.08 11.25
CA ASP A 83 1.57 0.52 12.58
C ASP A 83 2.91 0.40 13.32
N ALA A 84 3.31 1.48 13.98
CA ALA A 84 4.60 1.54 14.68
C ALA A 84 4.78 0.35 15.64
N GLY A 85 3.73 -0.07 16.32
CA GLY A 85 3.77 -1.19 17.25
C GLY A 85 3.91 -2.56 16.61
N ALA A 86 3.73 -2.67 15.28
CA ALA A 86 3.80 -3.92 14.55
C ALA A 86 5.00 -4.01 13.61
N ARG A 87 5.88 -3.02 13.61
CA ARG A 87 7.06 -3.03 12.76
C ARG A 87 8.00 -4.16 13.15
N GLY A 88 8.65 -4.78 12.14
CA GLY A 88 9.53 -5.90 12.35
C GLY A 88 8.84 -7.25 12.48
N SER A 89 7.52 -7.30 12.29
CA SER A 89 6.72 -8.52 12.41
C SER A 89 6.34 -9.15 11.06
N GLY A 90 6.89 -8.68 9.97
CA GLY A 90 6.62 -9.22 8.64
C GLY A 90 5.37 -8.67 7.96
N VAL A 91 4.75 -7.64 8.51
CA VAL A 91 3.52 -7.04 7.96
C VAL A 91 3.77 -6.42 6.59
N GLY A 92 4.85 -5.64 6.46
CA GLY A 92 5.20 -5.01 5.19
C GLY A 92 5.47 -6.03 4.10
N SER A 93 6.18 -7.11 4.42
CA SER A 93 6.44 -8.20 3.47
C SER A 93 5.15 -8.88 3.03
N ALA A 94 4.25 -9.16 3.97
CA ALA A 94 2.99 -9.84 3.67
C ALA A 94 2.11 -8.99 2.75
N LEU A 95 2.00 -7.69 3.03
CA LEU A 95 1.26 -6.76 2.19
C LEU A 95 1.85 -6.66 0.79
N THR A 96 3.17 -6.54 0.70
CA THR A 96 3.85 -6.40 -0.59
C THR A 96 3.71 -7.66 -1.42
N LEU A 97 3.85 -8.85 -0.81
CA LEU A 97 3.65 -10.11 -1.52
C LEU A 97 2.23 -10.23 -2.06
N ALA A 98 1.21 -9.82 -1.30
CA ALA A 98 -0.18 -9.84 -1.77
C ALA A 98 -0.35 -8.93 -2.99
N ALA A 99 0.22 -7.74 -2.97
CA ALA A 99 0.17 -6.81 -4.10
C ALA A 99 0.88 -7.39 -5.33
N MET A 100 2.04 -8.01 -5.12
CA MET A 100 2.80 -8.65 -6.21
C MET A 100 1.98 -9.72 -6.92
N ARG A 101 1.25 -10.54 -6.15
CA ARG A 101 0.41 -11.61 -6.71
C ARG A 101 -0.72 -11.05 -7.57
N VAL A 102 -1.36 -9.98 -7.11
CA VAL A 102 -2.46 -9.34 -7.86
C VAL A 102 -1.92 -8.70 -9.13
N ALA A 103 -0.80 -7.99 -9.06
CA ALA A 103 -0.18 -7.37 -10.23
C ALA A 103 0.22 -8.43 -11.27
N GLU A 104 0.79 -9.54 -10.82
CA GLU A 104 1.18 -10.65 -11.69
C GLU A 104 -0.06 -11.27 -12.36
N SER A 105 -1.11 -11.53 -11.60
CA SER A 105 -2.35 -12.10 -12.13
C SER A 105 -3.01 -11.20 -13.16
N ALA A 106 -2.84 -9.88 -13.04
CA ALA A 106 -3.37 -8.91 -14.00
C ALA A 106 -2.45 -8.71 -15.20
N ASN A 107 -1.32 -9.39 -15.26
CA ASN A 107 -0.31 -9.23 -16.32
C ASN A 107 0.25 -7.82 -16.41
N ALA A 108 0.45 -7.16 -15.26
CA ALA A 108 1.11 -5.86 -15.23
C ALA A 108 2.56 -6.03 -15.67
N ARG A 109 3.03 -5.13 -16.55
CA ARG A 109 4.42 -5.17 -17.07
C ARG A 109 5.44 -4.83 -15.99
N THR A 110 5.08 -3.91 -15.11
CA THR A 110 5.96 -3.45 -14.05
C THR A 110 5.15 -3.21 -12.78
N LEU A 111 5.83 -3.30 -11.66
CA LEU A 111 5.28 -2.94 -10.36
C LEU A 111 6.31 -2.04 -9.69
N ASP A 112 5.97 -0.77 -9.54
CA ASP A 112 6.86 0.24 -9.01
C ASP A 112 6.36 0.76 -7.67
N LEU A 113 7.29 1.27 -6.89
CA LEU A 113 6.98 2.00 -5.65
C LEU A 113 8.06 3.06 -5.43
N THR A 114 7.73 4.03 -4.60
CA THR A 114 8.69 5.05 -4.20
C THR A 114 8.95 4.89 -2.70
N SER A 115 10.22 4.86 -2.32
CA SER A 115 10.63 4.77 -0.92
C SER A 115 11.60 5.92 -0.63
N ARG A 116 11.46 6.52 0.55
CA ARG A 116 12.33 7.62 0.95
C ARG A 116 13.70 7.07 1.34
N PRO A 117 14.79 7.79 1.01
CA PRO A 117 16.14 7.33 1.35
C PRO A 117 16.37 7.04 2.83
N GLU A 118 15.73 7.79 3.73
CA GLU A 118 15.85 7.60 5.17
C GLU A 118 15.17 6.34 5.70
N ARG A 119 14.49 5.57 4.83
CA ARG A 119 13.82 4.32 5.21
C ARG A 119 14.61 3.11 4.72
N ASP A 120 15.85 2.99 5.16
CA ASP A 120 16.76 1.91 4.73
C ASP A 120 16.20 0.52 4.98
N SER A 121 15.49 0.32 6.10
CA SER A 121 14.89 -0.99 6.40
C SER A 121 13.83 -1.40 5.38
N ALA A 122 13.03 -0.43 4.89
CA ALA A 122 12.06 -0.69 3.84
C ALA A 122 12.74 -1.02 2.53
N GLY A 123 13.81 -0.31 2.19
CA GLY A 123 14.60 -0.60 0.98
C GLY A 123 15.14 -2.02 0.97
N ARG A 124 15.68 -2.46 2.10
CA ARG A 124 16.18 -3.83 2.22
C ARG A 124 15.07 -4.86 2.05
N LEU A 125 13.88 -4.57 2.58
CA LEU A 125 12.73 -5.44 2.43
C LEU A 125 12.34 -5.60 0.95
N TYR A 126 12.26 -4.49 0.22
CA TYR A 126 11.90 -4.53 -1.18
C TYR A 126 12.94 -5.26 -2.03
N GLU A 127 14.22 -5.05 -1.75
CA GLU A 127 15.29 -5.76 -2.46
C GLU A 127 15.21 -7.27 -2.23
N ARG A 128 14.92 -7.71 -1.00
CA ARG A 128 14.74 -9.14 -0.70
C ARG A 128 13.58 -9.75 -1.48
N LEU A 129 12.57 -8.96 -1.78
CA LEU A 129 11.40 -9.42 -2.55
C LEU A 129 11.61 -9.37 -4.05
N GLY A 130 12.76 -8.88 -4.51
CA GLY A 130 13.10 -8.86 -5.93
C GLY A 130 12.99 -7.51 -6.61
N PHE A 131 12.61 -6.46 -5.88
CA PHE A 131 12.59 -5.11 -6.42
C PHE A 131 14.01 -4.59 -6.59
N ARG A 132 14.22 -3.79 -7.62
CA ARG A 132 15.51 -3.14 -7.87
C ARG A 132 15.33 -1.65 -7.94
N GLU A 133 16.25 -0.93 -7.32
CA GLU A 133 16.27 0.52 -7.41
C GLU A 133 16.49 0.94 -8.86
N ARG A 134 15.75 1.95 -9.32
CA ARG A 134 15.84 2.47 -10.67
C ARG A 134 16.60 3.78 -10.66
N ASP A 135 17.35 4.03 -11.73
CA ASP A 135 18.06 5.28 -11.93
C ASP A 135 17.12 6.30 -12.55
N SER A 136 16.13 6.71 -11.75
CA SER A 136 15.07 7.62 -12.18
C SER A 136 14.89 8.70 -11.11
N ARG A 137 14.35 9.83 -11.53
CA ARG A 137 14.03 10.92 -10.61
C ARG A 137 12.54 11.18 -10.59
N VAL A 138 12.03 11.49 -9.41
CA VAL A 138 10.63 11.87 -9.23
C VAL A 138 10.58 13.39 -9.15
N TYR A 139 9.71 14.00 -9.96
CA TYR A 139 9.47 15.44 -9.92
C TYR A 139 8.05 15.68 -9.45
N ARG A 140 7.89 16.65 -8.56
CA ARG A 140 6.58 16.98 -8.00
C ARG A 140 6.29 18.46 -8.21
N LEU A 141 5.08 18.73 -8.71
CA LEU A 141 4.53 20.07 -8.73
C LEU A 141 3.52 20.17 -7.60
N GLU A 142 3.81 21.03 -6.63
CA GLU A 142 2.88 21.22 -5.51
C GLU A 142 1.80 22.24 -5.93
N SER A 143 0.58 21.99 -5.52
CA SER A 143 -0.54 22.88 -5.81
C SER A 143 -0.91 23.73 -4.59
#